data_50c2184a2f379c61c62dbf1cf25cdb44
#
_entry.id   50c2184a2f379c61c62dbf1cf25cdb44
#
_cell.length_a   1.000
_cell.length_b   1.000
_cell.length_c   1.000
_cell.angle_alpha   90.00
_cell.angle_beta   90.00
_cell.angle_gamma   90.00
#
_symmetry.space_group_name_H-M   'P 1'
#
loop_
_entity.id
_entity.type
_entity.pdbx_description
1 polymer ?
#
loop_
_entity_poly.entity_id
_entity_poly.type
_entity_poly.pdbx_seq_one_letter_code
_entity_poly.pdbx_strand_id
1 'polypeptide(L)'
;MTPAEKEVRLARLYDTEILPAYAARFAVLLARAIDRRPNARVIELGCATGAFTLELARRFVPDGHLTALDASPAFIAEARARIEAEAAPNVQIALAAHPELPASIPLPDRSADLVVSNLAVADAADPRAAVKEAARLLAPGGQLALSAPLRGTWSEFLDLFRDVLRENGKLESLGAVDRYVAALPDGETLARWLAEAGLKKIEVTTARWEILFRSAREFFFAPLIELGPLAQWKRLSGRGDQMQDVFFFTKEAIDTYFKDRVFAVTIVGAAVSGRK
;
A
#
# COMPACT_ATOMS: atom_id res chain seq x y z
N MET A 1 2.28 13.08 19.76
CA MET A 1 1.98 11.65 19.51
C MET A 1 3.26 10.93 19.18
N THR A 2 3.63 9.93 19.95
CA THR A 2 4.80 9.09 19.74
C THR A 2 4.59 8.17 18.51
N PRO A 3 5.65 7.59 17.93
CA PRO A 3 5.50 6.61 16.84
C PRO A 3 4.60 5.44 17.22
N ALA A 4 4.74 4.88 18.41
CA ALA A 4 3.91 3.77 18.89
C ALA A 4 2.42 4.16 19.05
N GLU A 5 2.13 5.37 19.58
CA GLU A 5 0.74 5.87 19.67
C GLU A 5 0.13 6.07 18.28
N LYS A 6 0.94 6.52 17.31
CA LYS A 6 0.49 6.68 15.92
C LYS A 6 0.13 5.33 15.31
N GLU A 7 0.94 4.32 15.54
CA GLU A 7 0.74 2.96 15.04
C GLU A 7 -0.53 2.31 15.61
N VAL A 8 -0.75 2.42 16.92
CA VAL A 8 -1.99 1.95 17.57
C VAL A 8 -3.22 2.68 17.03
N ARG A 9 -3.12 4.01 16.84
CA ARG A 9 -4.22 4.80 16.23
C ARG A 9 -4.48 4.36 14.79
N LEU A 10 -3.43 4.13 14.00
CA LEU A 10 -3.55 3.65 12.62
C LEU A 10 -4.28 2.30 12.58
N ALA A 11 -3.87 1.33 13.40
CA ALA A 11 -4.49 0.01 13.44
C ALA A 11 -6.00 0.09 13.78
N ARG A 12 -6.40 0.95 14.73
CA ARG A 12 -7.81 1.15 15.10
C ARG A 12 -8.65 1.82 14.01
N LEU A 13 -8.07 2.76 13.26
CA LEU A 13 -8.77 3.49 12.20
C LEU A 13 -8.70 2.79 10.85
N TYR A 14 -7.84 1.78 10.71
CA TYR A 14 -7.60 1.14 9.44
C TYR A 14 -8.87 0.53 8.84
N ASP A 15 -9.62 -0.23 9.62
CA ASP A 15 -10.80 -0.95 9.13
C ASP A 15 -11.99 -0.02 8.80
N THR A 16 -12.12 1.09 9.51
CA THR A 16 -13.26 2.01 9.35
C THR A 16 -13.00 3.09 8.33
N GLU A 17 -11.74 3.53 8.16
CA GLU A 17 -11.41 4.72 7.38
C GLU A 17 -10.51 4.44 6.18
N ILE A 18 -9.49 3.57 6.34
CA ILE A 18 -8.47 3.36 5.31
C ILE A 18 -8.80 2.17 4.43
N LEU A 19 -9.17 1.04 5.03
CA LEU A 19 -9.48 -0.18 4.30
C LEU A 19 -10.58 0.03 3.26
N PRO A 20 -11.77 0.55 3.59
CA PRO A 20 -12.86 0.70 2.62
C PRO A 20 -12.56 1.74 1.53
N ALA A 21 -11.88 2.83 1.86
CA ALA A 21 -11.59 3.91 0.92
C ALA A 21 -10.42 3.59 -0.03
N TYR A 22 -9.44 2.79 0.43
CA TYR A 22 -8.17 2.60 -0.26
C TYR A 22 -7.77 1.13 -0.39
N ALA A 23 -7.35 0.48 0.70
CA ALA A 23 -6.70 -0.83 0.64
C ALA A 23 -7.60 -1.95 0.10
N ALA A 24 -8.91 -1.91 0.34
CA ALA A 24 -9.86 -2.90 -0.18
C ALA A 24 -9.97 -2.85 -1.72
N ARG A 25 -9.80 -1.68 -2.35
CA ARG A 25 -9.80 -1.55 -3.81
C ARG A 25 -8.60 -2.25 -4.42
N PHE A 26 -7.43 -2.12 -3.79
CA PHE A 26 -6.22 -2.85 -4.19
C PHE A 26 -6.36 -4.35 -3.95
N ALA A 27 -6.96 -4.77 -2.83
CA ALA A 27 -7.23 -6.18 -2.54
C ALA A 27 -8.12 -6.83 -3.61
N VAL A 28 -9.19 -6.14 -4.04
CA VAL A 28 -10.06 -6.61 -5.15
C VAL A 28 -9.28 -6.75 -6.46
N LEU A 29 -8.40 -5.80 -6.77
CA LEU A 29 -7.57 -5.86 -7.97
C LEU A 29 -6.57 -7.02 -7.88
N LEU A 30 -5.90 -7.16 -6.73
CA LEU A 30 -4.94 -8.21 -6.45
C LEU A 30 -5.58 -9.61 -6.50
N ALA A 31 -6.78 -9.78 -5.94
CA ALA A 31 -7.50 -11.04 -5.95
C ALA A 31 -7.77 -11.61 -7.36
N ARG A 32 -7.84 -10.74 -8.38
CA ARG A 32 -7.99 -11.15 -9.79
C ARG A 32 -6.70 -11.71 -10.39
N ALA A 33 -5.55 -11.37 -9.82
CA ALA A 33 -4.22 -11.83 -10.27
C ALA A 33 -3.75 -13.10 -9.55
N ILE A 34 -4.50 -13.58 -8.55
CA ILE A 34 -4.14 -14.76 -7.75
C ILE A 34 -4.81 -16.01 -8.31
N ASP A 35 -4.02 -17.06 -8.55
CA ASP A 35 -4.54 -18.38 -8.87
C ASP A 35 -5.05 -19.11 -7.63
N ARG A 36 -6.19 -19.78 -7.77
CA ARG A 36 -6.70 -20.68 -6.72
C ARG A 36 -5.79 -21.91 -6.63
N ARG A 37 -5.30 -22.19 -5.44
CA ARG A 37 -4.40 -23.31 -5.16
C ARG A 37 -4.84 -24.02 -3.88
N PRO A 38 -5.72 -25.04 -3.97
CA PRO A 38 -6.05 -25.88 -2.83
C PRO A 38 -4.79 -26.47 -2.21
N ASN A 39 -4.76 -26.60 -0.90
CA ASN A 39 -3.62 -27.17 -0.14
C ASN A 39 -2.30 -26.39 -0.31
N ALA A 40 -2.32 -25.13 -0.80
CA ALA A 40 -1.12 -24.36 -0.99
C ALA A 40 -0.53 -23.85 0.34
N ARG A 41 0.78 -23.70 0.33
CA ARG A 41 1.51 -22.93 1.36
C ARG A 41 1.56 -21.48 0.89
N VAL A 42 0.85 -20.63 1.61
CA VAL A 42 0.75 -19.20 1.27
C VAL A 42 1.46 -18.37 2.32
N ILE A 43 2.19 -17.36 1.86
CA ILE A 43 2.74 -16.30 2.71
C ILE A 43 2.11 -14.98 2.27
N GLU A 44 1.48 -14.28 3.21
CA GLU A 44 1.00 -12.92 3.04
C GLU A 44 1.97 -11.96 3.73
N LEU A 45 2.48 -10.97 2.97
CA LEU A 45 3.38 -9.94 3.46
C LEU A 45 2.61 -8.63 3.63
N GLY A 46 2.53 -8.14 4.88
CA GLY A 46 1.75 -6.97 5.25
C GLY A 46 0.27 -7.29 5.38
N CYS A 47 -0.08 -8.17 6.32
CA CYS A 47 -1.48 -8.59 6.52
C CYS A 47 -2.38 -7.53 7.17
N ALA A 48 -1.80 -6.46 7.71
CA ALA A 48 -2.50 -5.40 8.44
C ALA A 48 -3.48 -5.99 9.47
N THR A 49 -4.75 -5.61 9.42
CA THR A 49 -5.80 -6.09 10.34
C THR A 49 -6.41 -7.45 9.96
N GLY A 50 -5.82 -8.17 9.00
CA GLY A 50 -6.23 -9.52 8.62
C GLY A 50 -7.47 -9.63 7.71
N ALA A 51 -8.00 -8.52 7.21
CA ALA A 51 -9.18 -8.55 6.35
C ALA A 51 -8.93 -9.32 5.05
N PHE A 52 -7.81 -9.05 4.37
CA PHE A 52 -7.43 -9.77 3.16
C PHE A 52 -6.94 -11.20 3.46
N THR A 53 -6.32 -11.42 4.62
CA THR A 53 -5.95 -12.76 5.12
C THR A 53 -7.14 -13.71 5.11
N LEU A 54 -8.28 -13.28 5.65
CA LEU A 54 -9.51 -14.09 5.67
C LEU A 54 -10.07 -14.33 4.26
N GLU A 55 -10.01 -13.33 3.37
CA GLU A 55 -10.40 -13.50 1.97
C GLU A 55 -9.51 -14.52 1.26
N LEU A 56 -8.19 -14.44 1.45
CA LEU A 56 -7.22 -15.42 0.92
C LEU A 56 -7.55 -16.82 1.43
N ALA A 57 -7.74 -16.99 2.73
CA ALA A 57 -8.06 -18.26 3.34
C ALA A 57 -9.31 -18.88 2.72
N ARG A 58 -10.41 -18.13 2.66
CA ARG A 58 -11.72 -18.64 2.21
C ARG A 58 -11.79 -18.90 0.70
N ARG A 59 -11.15 -18.07 -0.12
CA ARG A 59 -11.32 -18.11 -1.58
C ARG A 59 -10.21 -18.82 -2.34
N PHE A 60 -8.98 -18.70 -1.86
CA PHE A 60 -7.80 -19.09 -2.64
C PHE A 60 -7.04 -20.27 -2.04
N VAL A 61 -7.17 -20.53 -0.76
CA VAL A 61 -6.37 -21.52 -0.03
C VAL A 61 -7.25 -22.49 0.79
N PRO A 62 -8.31 -23.04 0.23
CA PRO A 62 -9.08 -24.02 1.00
C PRO A 62 -8.18 -25.21 1.36
N ASP A 63 -8.26 -25.66 2.62
CA ASP A 63 -7.48 -26.77 3.17
C ASP A 63 -5.94 -26.58 3.17
N GLY A 64 -5.45 -25.33 2.98
CA GLY A 64 -4.04 -25.01 2.93
C GLY A 64 -3.48 -24.39 4.21
N HIS A 65 -2.23 -23.92 4.12
CA HIS A 65 -1.53 -23.22 5.19
C HIS A 65 -1.27 -21.76 4.78
N LEU A 66 -1.73 -20.81 5.56
CA LEU A 66 -1.52 -19.39 5.36
C LEU A 66 -0.68 -18.81 6.49
N THR A 67 0.51 -18.32 6.18
CA THR A 67 1.33 -17.55 7.11
C THR A 67 1.17 -16.07 6.79
N ALA A 68 0.49 -15.34 7.64
CA ALA A 68 0.28 -13.90 7.49
C ALA A 68 1.23 -13.12 8.39
N LEU A 69 1.96 -12.19 7.80
CA LEU A 69 3.06 -11.47 8.41
C LEU A 69 2.80 -9.96 8.34
N ASP A 70 3.14 -9.25 9.43
CA ASP A 70 3.17 -7.78 9.44
C ASP A 70 4.33 -7.28 10.32
N ALA A 71 4.85 -6.11 10.01
CA ALA A 71 5.90 -5.48 10.80
C ALA A 71 5.36 -4.83 12.08
N SER A 72 4.06 -4.49 12.10
CA SER A 72 3.40 -3.79 13.20
C SER A 72 2.79 -4.76 14.21
N PRO A 73 3.27 -4.78 15.47
CA PRO A 73 2.61 -5.52 16.54
C PRO A 73 1.14 -5.12 16.76
N ALA A 74 0.81 -3.84 16.53
CA ALA A 74 -0.56 -3.35 16.67
C ALA A 74 -1.48 -3.95 15.60
N PHE A 75 -1.04 -4.03 14.34
CA PHE A 75 -1.79 -4.70 13.29
C PHE A 75 -1.93 -6.20 13.53
N ILE A 76 -0.87 -6.86 13.98
CA ILE A 76 -0.92 -8.29 14.34
C ILE A 76 -1.94 -8.56 15.46
N ALA A 77 -2.06 -7.66 16.44
CA ALA A 77 -3.06 -7.81 17.50
C ALA A 77 -4.50 -7.73 16.95
N GLU A 78 -4.79 -6.76 16.08
CA GLU A 78 -6.11 -6.64 15.43
C GLU A 78 -6.39 -7.82 14.47
N ALA A 79 -5.40 -8.25 13.69
CA ALA A 79 -5.52 -9.42 12.82
C ALA A 79 -5.82 -10.69 13.61
N ARG A 80 -5.18 -10.88 14.76
CA ARG A 80 -5.44 -12.02 15.65
C ARG A 80 -6.88 -12.02 16.15
N ALA A 81 -7.36 -10.90 16.68
CA ALA A 81 -8.73 -10.78 17.16
C ALA A 81 -9.75 -11.08 16.06
N ARG A 82 -9.52 -10.58 14.84
CA ARG A 82 -10.36 -10.84 13.67
C ARG A 82 -10.36 -12.32 13.28
N ILE A 83 -9.20 -12.95 13.19
CA ILE A 83 -9.08 -14.36 12.79
C ILE A 83 -9.72 -15.26 13.82
N GLU A 84 -9.56 -15.00 15.12
CA GLU A 84 -10.21 -15.74 16.21
C GLU A 84 -11.75 -15.62 16.13
N ALA A 85 -12.27 -14.45 15.76
CA ALA A 85 -13.71 -14.23 15.63
C ALA A 85 -14.34 -14.85 14.36
N GLU A 86 -13.60 -14.88 13.24
CA GLU A 86 -14.13 -15.15 11.92
C GLU A 86 -13.47 -16.36 11.20
N ALA A 87 -12.61 -17.13 11.88
CA ALA A 87 -11.75 -18.14 11.28
C ALA A 87 -12.48 -19.06 10.29
N ALA A 88 -11.84 -19.30 9.14
CA ALA A 88 -12.27 -20.31 8.20
C ALA A 88 -11.88 -21.69 8.74
N PRO A 89 -12.81 -22.63 8.90
CA PRO A 89 -12.58 -23.88 9.65
C PRO A 89 -11.53 -24.81 9.04
N ASN A 90 -11.20 -24.66 7.77
CA ASN A 90 -10.34 -25.60 7.04
C ASN A 90 -8.99 -25.00 6.63
N VAL A 91 -8.58 -23.85 7.17
CA VAL A 91 -7.30 -23.24 6.86
C VAL A 91 -6.51 -23.00 8.14
N GLN A 92 -5.27 -23.47 8.18
CA GLN A 92 -4.36 -23.15 9.26
C GLN A 92 -3.75 -21.77 9.00
N ILE A 93 -4.10 -20.77 9.82
CA ILE A 93 -3.58 -19.41 9.74
C ILE A 93 -2.60 -19.19 10.88
N ALA A 94 -1.34 -18.94 10.53
CA ALA A 94 -0.30 -18.51 11.45
C ALA A 94 -0.04 -17.01 11.29
N LEU A 95 -0.06 -16.28 12.41
CA LEU A 95 0.29 -14.86 12.45
C LEU A 95 1.67 -14.69 13.08
N ALA A 96 2.54 -13.92 12.45
CA ALA A 96 3.84 -13.61 13.00
C ALA A 96 4.30 -12.19 12.63
N ALA A 97 5.07 -11.58 13.53
CA ALA A 97 5.78 -10.36 13.22
C ALA A 97 7.00 -10.65 12.32
N HIS A 98 7.31 -9.70 11.42
CA HIS A 98 8.54 -9.73 10.64
C HIS A 98 9.22 -8.35 10.71
N PRO A 99 10.53 -8.25 10.45
CA PRO A 99 11.18 -6.94 10.33
C PRO A 99 10.61 -6.17 9.13
N GLU A 100 10.68 -4.83 9.19
CA GLU A 100 10.28 -4.00 8.05
C GLU A 100 11.01 -4.40 6.77
N LEU A 101 10.25 -4.48 5.67
CA LEU A 101 10.83 -4.79 4.36
C LEU A 101 11.76 -3.64 3.90
N PRO A 102 12.88 -3.96 3.25
CA PRO A 102 13.26 -5.23 2.61
C PRO A 102 14.11 -6.18 3.46
N ALA A 103 14.11 -6.06 4.78
CA ALA A 103 14.89 -6.96 5.61
C ALA A 103 14.51 -8.44 5.38
N SER A 104 15.45 -9.34 5.60
CA SER A 104 15.23 -10.77 5.39
C SER A 104 14.18 -11.32 6.33
N ILE A 105 13.19 -11.97 5.76
CA ILE A 105 12.11 -12.63 6.49
C ILE A 105 12.63 -13.96 7.04
N PRO A 106 12.42 -14.27 8.33
CA PRO A 106 12.97 -15.47 8.97
C PRO A 106 12.17 -16.74 8.58
N LEU A 107 11.99 -16.94 7.28
CA LEU A 107 11.37 -18.13 6.70
C LEU A 107 12.32 -18.75 5.67
N PRO A 108 12.30 -20.09 5.51
CA PRO A 108 13.17 -20.78 4.58
C PRO A 108 12.93 -20.37 3.12
N ASP A 109 13.99 -20.46 2.31
CA ASP A 109 13.88 -20.36 0.85
C ASP A 109 12.90 -21.40 0.33
N ARG A 110 12.17 -21.05 -0.72
CA ARG A 110 11.25 -21.97 -1.43
C ARG A 110 10.20 -22.61 -0.52
N SER A 111 9.76 -21.90 0.51
CA SER A 111 8.80 -22.38 1.51
C SER A 111 7.34 -22.16 1.12
N ALA A 112 7.06 -21.36 0.07
CA ALA A 112 5.71 -21.01 -0.35
C ALA A 112 5.40 -21.35 -1.80
N ASP A 113 4.16 -21.74 -2.06
CA ASP A 113 3.61 -21.95 -3.39
C ASP A 113 2.96 -20.64 -3.93
N LEU A 114 2.59 -19.75 -3.01
CA LEU A 114 2.05 -18.42 -3.31
C LEU A 114 2.58 -17.42 -2.27
N VAL A 115 3.14 -16.31 -2.74
CA VAL A 115 3.45 -15.14 -1.90
C VAL A 115 2.58 -13.98 -2.37
N VAL A 116 1.89 -13.34 -1.43
CA VAL A 116 0.95 -12.26 -1.71
C VAL A 116 1.30 -11.03 -0.88
N SER A 117 1.16 -9.85 -1.46
CA SER A 117 1.28 -8.58 -0.71
C SER A 117 0.30 -7.54 -1.24
N ASN A 118 -0.62 -7.12 -0.38
CA ASN A 118 -1.49 -5.98 -0.68
C ASN A 118 -0.82 -4.70 -0.16
N LEU A 119 -0.15 -3.95 -1.04
CA LEU A 119 0.54 -2.68 -0.80
C LEU A 119 1.90 -2.78 -0.10
N ALA A 120 2.07 -3.62 0.94
CA ALA A 120 3.23 -3.56 1.83
C ALA A 120 4.60 -3.71 1.13
N VAL A 121 4.71 -4.57 0.12
CA VAL A 121 5.95 -4.70 -0.67
C VAL A 121 6.22 -3.44 -1.50
N ALA A 122 5.18 -2.81 -2.03
CA ALA A 122 5.31 -1.57 -2.80
C ALA A 122 5.62 -0.35 -1.93
N ASP A 123 5.19 -0.36 -0.67
CA ASP A 123 5.41 0.71 0.32
C ASP A 123 6.74 0.54 1.09
N ALA A 124 7.50 -0.52 0.83
CA ALA A 124 8.79 -0.76 1.45
C ALA A 124 9.81 0.35 1.11
N ALA A 125 10.79 0.57 1.99
CA ALA A 125 11.85 1.55 1.77
C ALA A 125 12.65 1.31 0.48
N ASP A 126 12.82 0.03 0.09
CA ASP A 126 13.32 -0.41 -1.20
C ASP A 126 12.40 -1.51 -1.76
N PRO A 127 11.37 -1.13 -2.54
CA PRO A 127 10.41 -2.09 -3.10
C PRO A 127 11.06 -3.15 -4.01
N ARG A 128 12.12 -2.79 -4.72
CA ARG A 128 12.84 -3.72 -5.60
C ARG A 128 13.55 -4.83 -4.80
N ALA A 129 14.18 -4.47 -3.69
CA ALA A 129 14.77 -5.45 -2.77
C ALA A 129 13.69 -6.28 -2.06
N ALA A 130 12.54 -5.67 -1.70
CA ALA A 130 11.42 -6.38 -1.10
C ALA A 130 10.80 -7.41 -2.06
N VAL A 131 10.69 -7.10 -3.36
CA VAL A 131 10.27 -8.08 -4.39
C VAL A 131 11.23 -9.25 -4.48
N LYS A 132 12.55 -9.01 -4.41
CA LYS A 132 13.56 -10.09 -4.41
C LYS A 132 13.42 -11.00 -3.19
N GLU A 133 13.18 -10.42 -2.02
CA GLU A 133 12.94 -11.18 -0.79
C GLU A 133 11.66 -12.01 -0.89
N ALA A 134 10.56 -11.44 -1.39
CA ALA A 134 9.33 -12.17 -1.65
C ALA A 134 9.54 -13.33 -2.65
N ALA A 135 10.30 -13.10 -3.72
CA ALA A 135 10.65 -14.14 -4.69
C ALA A 135 11.55 -15.25 -4.11
N ARG A 136 12.41 -14.93 -3.12
CA ARG A 136 13.23 -15.94 -2.42
C ARG A 136 12.37 -17.02 -1.77
N LEU A 137 11.26 -16.60 -1.16
CA LEU A 137 10.33 -17.50 -0.44
C LEU A 137 9.57 -18.46 -1.36
N LEU A 138 9.44 -18.15 -2.67
CA LEU A 138 8.70 -18.98 -3.61
C LEU A 138 9.41 -20.29 -3.95
N ALA A 139 8.67 -21.38 -3.92
CA ALA A 139 9.04 -22.66 -4.50
C ALA A 139 9.08 -22.57 -6.05
N PRO A 140 9.79 -23.48 -6.75
CA PRO A 140 9.71 -23.58 -8.21
C PRO A 140 8.26 -23.72 -8.68
N GLY A 141 7.85 -22.93 -9.69
CA GLY A 141 6.47 -22.86 -10.17
C GLY A 141 5.51 -22.06 -9.25
N GLY A 142 5.99 -21.54 -8.13
CA GLY A 142 5.24 -20.68 -7.24
C GLY A 142 4.86 -19.35 -7.88
N GLN A 143 3.84 -18.68 -7.35
CA GLN A 143 3.36 -17.38 -7.81
C GLN A 143 3.66 -16.28 -6.79
N LEU A 144 4.20 -15.15 -7.25
CA LEU A 144 4.15 -13.88 -6.54
C LEU A 144 3.00 -13.04 -7.09
N ALA A 145 2.19 -12.47 -6.22
CA ALA A 145 1.18 -11.49 -6.59
C ALA A 145 1.23 -10.31 -5.61
N LEU A 146 1.32 -9.10 -6.12
CA LEU A 146 1.35 -7.89 -5.30
C LEU A 146 0.55 -6.76 -5.93
N SER A 147 0.06 -5.86 -5.08
CA SER A 147 -0.57 -4.61 -5.50
C SER A 147 0.29 -3.40 -5.16
N ALA A 148 0.15 -2.35 -5.96
CA ALA A 148 0.89 -1.11 -5.79
C ALA A 148 0.11 0.11 -6.27
N PRO A 149 0.25 1.28 -5.61
CA PRO A 149 -0.13 2.54 -6.23
C PRO A 149 0.86 2.90 -7.33
N LEU A 150 0.33 3.47 -8.42
CA LEU A 150 1.12 3.87 -9.58
C LEU A 150 1.24 5.39 -9.69
N ARG A 151 2.15 5.83 -10.54
CA ARG A 151 2.26 7.21 -11.00
C ARG A 151 0.90 7.69 -11.51
N GLY A 152 0.49 8.90 -11.10
CA GLY A 152 -0.85 9.44 -11.29
C GLY A 152 -1.75 9.32 -10.06
N THR A 153 -1.36 8.54 -9.04
CA THR A 153 -2.03 8.58 -7.73
C THR A 153 -1.79 9.94 -7.08
N TRP A 154 -2.86 10.55 -6.54
CA TRP A 154 -2.89 11.89 -5.93
C TRP A 154 -2.61 13.03 -6.92
N SER A 155 -2.81 12.84 -8.25
CA SER A 155 -2.44 13.83 -9.27
C SER A 155 -3.06 15.19 -9.01
N GLU A 156 -4.34 15.29 -8.70
CA GLU A 156 -5.05 16.56 -8.51
C GLU A 156 -4.48 17.37 -7.34
N PHE A 157 -4.14 16.69 -6.24
CA PHE A 157 -3.45 17.33 -5.11
C PHE A 157 -2.03 17.75 -5.48
N LEU A 158 -1.26 16.85 -6.11
CA LEU A 158 0.13 17.09 -6.44
C LEU A 158 0.31 18.20 -7.48
N ASP A 159 -0.65 18.37 -8.40
CA ASP A 159 -0.63 19.45 -9.38
C ASP A 159 -0.92 20.81 -8.73
N LEU A 160 -1.95 20.91 -7.88
CA LEU A 160 -2.20 22.10 -7.06
C LEU A 160 -1.01 22.43 -6.15
N PHE A 161 -0.42 21.43 -5.54
CA PHE A 161 0.74 21.59 -4.67
C PHE A 161 1.95 22.16 -5.44
N ARG A 162 2.19 21.70 -6.68
CA ARG A 162 3.22 22.24 -7.57
C ARG A 162 2.94 23.70 -7.95
N ASP A 163 1.69 24.03 -8.26
CA ASP A 163 1.32 25.38 -8.63
C ASP A 163 1.53 26.35 -7.47
N VAL A 164 1.13 25.99 -6.27
CA VAL A 164 1.40 26.75 -5.04
C VAL A 164 2.91 26.94 -4.81
N LEU A 165 3.70 25.88 -4.97
CA LEU A 165 5.16 25.97 -4.83
C LEU A 165 5.78 26.91 -5.86
N ARG A 166 5.31 26.88 -7.10
CA ARG A 166 5.78 27.72 -8.21
C ARG A 166 5.43 29.20 -7.97
N GLU A 167 4.19 29.48 -7.61
CA GLU A 167 3.69 30.84 -7.35
C GLU A 167 4.38 31.50 -6.16
N ASN A 168 4.78 30.71 -5.17
CA ASN A 168 5.52 31.17 -4.00
C ASN A 168 7.06 31.12 -4.17
N GLY A 169 7.57 30.86 -5.36
CA GLY A 169 9.01 30.85 -5.65
C GLY A 169 9.78 29.71 -4.96
N LYS A 170 9.12 28.63 -4.53
CA LYS A 170 9.74 27.52 -3.81
C LYS A 170 10.32 26.45 -4.77
N LEU A 171 11.25 26.87 -5.63
CA LEU A 171 11.77 26.03 -6.72
C LEU A 171 12.48 24.75 -6.25
N GLU A 172 13.17 24.79 -5.12
CA GLU A 172 13.81 23.59 -4.55
C GLU A 172 12.77 22.55 -4.13
N SER A 173 11.71 22.97 -3.44
CA SER A 173 10.59 22.12 -3.03
C SER A 173 9.83 21.59 -4.26
N LEU A 174 9.62 22.43 -5.28
CA LEU A 174 9.02 22.02 -6.55
C LEU A 174 9.84 20.88 -7.19
N GLY A 175 11.17 21.05 -7.31
CA GLY A 175 12.06 20.00 -7.81
C GLY A 175 12.05 18.73 -6.96
N ALA A 176 11.84 18.83 -5.63
CA ALA A 176 11.70 17.67 -4.76
C ALA A 176 10.38 16.92 -5.00
N VAL A 177 9.28 17.63 -5.22
CA VAL A 177 7.98 17.04 -5.59
C VAL A 177 8.06 16.34 -6.95
N ASP A 178 8.72 16.96 -7.93
CA ASP A 178 8.89 16.35 -9.26
C ASP A 178 9.68 15.06 -9.21
N ARG A 179 10.77 15.03 -8.43
CA ARG A 179 11.53 13.78 -8.19
C ARG A 179 10.71 12.72 -7.48
N TYR A 180 9.92 13.10 -6.47
CA TYR A 180 9.01 12.20 -5.78
C TYR A 180 8.02 11.55 -6.74
N VAL A 181 7.35 12.35 -7.59
CA VAL A 181 6.39 11.82 -8.57
C VAL A 181 7.06 10.95 -9.63
N ALA A 182 8.24 11.35 -10.11
CA ALA A 182 9.01 10.56 -11.08
C ALA A 182 9.46 9.19 -10.53
N ALA A 183 9.66 9.10 -9.20
CA ALA A 183 10.04 7.86 -8.52
C ALA A 183 8.87 6.89 -8.31
N LEU A 184 7.61 7.34 -8.43
CA LEU A 184 6.45 6.45 -8.35
C LEU A 184 6.49 5.45 -9.52
N PRO A 185 6.25 4.15 -9.27
CA PRO A 185 6.28 3.14 -10.31
C PRO A 185 5.16 3.33 -11.33
N ASP A 186 5.36 2.80 -12.50
CA ASP A 186 4.34 2.47 -13.48
C ASP A 186 4.26 0.94 -13.64
N GLY A 187 3.35 0.46 -14.47
CA GLY A 187 3.16 -0.97 -14.69
C GLY A 187 4.40 -1.67 -15.25
N GLU A 188 5.15 -1.00 -16.13
CA GLU A 188 6.41 -1.53 -16.71
C GLU A 188 7.50 -1.65 -15.63
N THR A 189 7.58 -0.68 -14.73
CA THR A 189 8.51 -0.69 -13.60
C THR A 189 8.21 -1.86 -12.66
N LEU A 190 6.94 -2.12 -12.34
CA LEU A 190 6.54 -3.28 -11.53
C LEU A 190 6.91 -4.59 -12.23
N ALA A 191 6.60 -4.72 -13.52
CA ALA A 191 6.96 -5.90 -14.31
C ALA A 191 8.47 -6.13 -14.32
N ARG A 192 9.25 -5.08 -14.48
CA ARG A 192 10.72 -5.14 -14.45
C ARG A 192 11.26 -5.62 -13.10
N TRP A 193 10.70 -5.15 -11.97
CA TRP A 193 11.12 -5.62 -10.63
C TRP A 193 10.91 -7.13 -10.47
N LEU A 194 9.77 -7.65 -10.96
CA LEU A 194 9.50 -9.08 -10.93
C LEU A 194 10.47 -9.86 -11.84
N ALA A 195 10.73 -9.35 -13.06
CA ALA A 195 11.67 -9.97 -14.00
C ALA A 195 13.10 -10.02 -13.41
N GLU A 196 13.57 -8.94 -12.80
CA GLU A 196 14.86 -8.85 -12.13
C GLU A 196 14.98 -9.78 -10.91
N ALA A 197 13.85 -10.12 -10.28
CA ALA A 197 13.78 -11.14 -9.23
C ALA A 197 13.72 -12.58 -9.78
N GLY A 198 13.82 -12.76 -11.11
CA GLY A 198 13.83 -14.06 -11.77
C GLY A 198 12.46 -14.65 -12.08
N LEU A 199 11.40 -13.87 -11.95
CA LEU A 199 10.04 -14.32 -12.25
C LEU A 199 9.74 -14.22 -13.75
N LYS A 200 8.87 -15.11 -14.23
CA LYS A 200 8.41 -15.23 -15.61
C LYS A 200 6.89 -15.15 -15.67
N LYS A 201 6.32 -15.10 -16.89
CA LYS A 201 4.87 -15.00 -17.13
C LYS A 201 4.26 -13.87 -16.30
N ILE A 202 4.88 -12.69 -16.44
CA ILE A 202 4.50 -11.51 -15.66
C ILE A 202 3.27 -10.89 -16.31
N GLU A 203 2.26 -10.67 -15.51
CA GLU A 203 1.00 -10.03 -15.89
C GLU A 203 0.77 -8.81 -15.00
N VAL A 204 0.35 -7.71 -15.63
CA VAL A 204 0.02 -6.45 -14.93
C VAL A 204 -1.40 -6.05 -15.29
N THR A 205 -2.22 -5.83 -14.28
CA THR A 205 -3.57 -5.28 -14.43
C THR A 205 -3.63 -3.95 -13.69
N THR A 206 -4.18 -2.93 -14.33
CA THR A 206 -4.32 -1.60 -13.75
C THR A 206 -5.78 -1.22 -13.59
N ALA A 207 -6.06 -0.37 -12.60
CA ALA A 207 -7.37 0.24 -12.40
C ALA A 207 -7.21 1.68 -11.93
N ARG A 208 -8.23 2.50 -12.20
CA ARG A 208 -8.31 3.89 -11.74
C ARG A 208 -9.63 4.09 -11.02
N TRP A 209 -9.59 4.82 -9.91
CA TRP A 209 -10.78 5.26 -9.16
C TRP A 209 -10.50 6.58 -8.47
N GLU A 210 -11.53 7.18 -7.91
CA GLU A 210 -11.44 8.45 -7.20
C GLU A 210 -11.86 8.28 -5.74
N ILE A 211 -11.25 9.08 -4.88
CA ILE A 211 -11.68 9.32 -3.50
C ILE A 211 -12.18 10.76 -3.44
N LEU A 212 -13.36 10.96 -2.87
CA LEU A 212 -14.06 12.24 -2.87
C LEU A 212 -13.97 12.89 -1.49
N PHE A 213 -13.60 14.17 -1.45
CA PHE A 213 -13.55 14.99 -0.26
C PHE A 213 -14.42 16.24 -0.44
N ARG A 214 -15.15 16.63 0.59
CA ARG A 214 -16.05 17.79 0.55
C ARG A 214 -15.32 19.12 0.72
N SER A 215 -14.10 19.09 1.23
CA SER A 215 -13.28 20.28 1.51
C SER A 215 -11.79 19.91 1.66
N ALA A 216 -10.93 20.92 1.56
CA ALA A 216 -9.51 20.76 1.90
C ALA A 216 -9.33 20.27 3.34
N ARG A 217 -10.16 20.72 4.27
CA ARG A 217 -10.12 20.25 5.66
C ARG A 217 -10.37 18.75 5.75
N GLU A 218 -11.44 18.24 5.11
CA GLU A 218 -11.74 16.81 5.09
C GLU A 218 -10.59 16.02 4.49
N PHE A 219 -10.01 16.50 3.37
CA PHE A 219 -8.85 15.87 2.75
C PHE A 219 -7.66 15.75 3.70
N PHE A 220 -7.18 16.86 4.29
CA PHE A 220 -5.98 16.85 5.11
C PHE A 220 -6.14 16.12 6.45
N PHE A 221 -7.37 16.03 6.98
CA PHE A 221 -7.66 15.34 8.24
C PHE A 221 -8.21 13.93 8.05
N ALA A 222 -8.41 13.48 6.81
CA ALA A 222 -8.75 12.08 6.56
C ALA A 222 -7.63 11.17 7.06
N PRO A 223 -7.92 10.11 7.84
CA PRO A 223 -6.89 9.21 8.36
C PRO A 223 -5.99 8.61 7.28
N LEU A 224 -6.54 8.33 6.09
CA LEU A 224 -5.79 7.89 4.92
C LEU A 224 -4.67 8.88 4.53
N ILE A 225 -4.93 10.18 4.61
CA ILE A 225 -3.97 11.23 4.24
C ILE A 225 -3.06 11.55 5.44
N GLU A 226 -3.64 11.79 6.62
CA GLU A 226 -2.92 12.19 7.84
C GLU A 226 -1.88 11.14 8.27
N LEU A 227 -2.27 9.86 8.27
CA LEU A 227 -1.43 8.75 8.70
C LEU A 227 -0.60 8.15 7.55
N GLY A 228 -0.96 8.46 6.31
CA GLY A 228 -0.30 8.05 5.07
C GLY A 228 0.66 9.11 4.51
N PRO A 229 0.38 9.65 3.32
CA PRO A 229 1.34 10.43 2.54
C PRO A 229 1.63 11.84 3.10
N LEU A 230 0.82 12.40 3.99
CA LEU A 230 0.95 13.78 4.47
C LEU A 230 2.33 14.09 5.06
N ALA A 231 2.90 13.15 5.82
CA ALA A 231 4.22 13.34 6.42
C ALA A 231 5.32 13.48 5.34
N GLN A 232 5.21 12.75 4.24
CA GLN A 232 6.12 12.85 3.10
C GLN A 232 5.93 14.20 2.38
N TRP A 233 4.70 14.60 2.09
CA TRP A 233 4.42 15.87 1.44
C TRP A 233 4.90 17.07 2.26
N LYS A 234 4.75 17.02 3.59
CA LYS A 234 5.32 18.03 4.49
C LYS A 234 6.84 18.12 4.36
N ARG A 235 7.54 16.99 4.29
CA ARG A 235 9.00 16.99 4.10
C ARG A 235 9.43 17.61 2.76
N LEU A 236 8.62 17.43 1.70
CA LEU A 236 8.89 18.00 0.38
C LEU A 236 8.67 19.52 0.31
N SER A 237 7.81 20.10 1.17
CA SER A 237 7.47 21.52 1.16
C SER A 237 8.44 22.43 1.92
N GLY A 238 9.42 21.86 2.62
CA GLY A 238 10.36 22.62 3.46
C GLY A 238 10.17 22.38 4.95
N ARG A 239 10.60 23.31 5.78
CA ARG A 239 10.53 23.21 7.26
C ARG A 239 9.96 24.49 7.87
N GLY A 240 9.43 24.36 9.11
CA GLY A 240 8.93 25.51 9.88
C GLY A 240 7.85 26.30 9.16
N ASP A 241 7.96 27.62 9.19
CA ASP A 241 6.98 28.55 8.61
C ASP A 241 6.81 28.34 7.11
N GLN A 242 7.89 28.02 6.40
CA GLN A 242 7.82 27.74 4.96
C GLN A 242 6.87 26.58 4.65
N MET A 243 6.93 25.50 5.41
CA MET A 243 6.01 24.37 5.26
C MET A 243 4.57 24.79 5.60
N GLN A 244 4.38 25.57 6.66
CA GLN A 244 3.05 26.02 7.09
C GLN A 244 2.40 26.91 6.01
N ASP A 245 3.14 27.85 5.44
CA ASP A 245 2.66 28.73 4.37
C ASP A 245 2.24 27.94 3.14
N VAL A 246 3.07 26.98 2.70
CA VAL A 246 2.76 26.15 1.54
C VAL A 246 1.48 25.35 1.76
N PHE A 247 1.29 24.74 2.93
CA PHE A 247 0.07 24.01 3.23
C PHE A 247 -1.15 24.91 3.41
N PHE A 248 -0.97 26.12 3.95
CA PHE A 248 -2.02 27.12 4.03
C PHE A 248 -2.51 27.52 2.62
N PHE A 249 -1.59 27.89 1.71
CA PHE A 249 -1.96 28.25 0.34
C PHE A 249 -2.52 27.07 -0.45
N THR A 250 -2.02 25.85 -0.22
CA THR A 250 -2.57 24.65 -0.87
C THR A 250 -4.01 24.40 -0.41
N LYS A 251 -4.29 24.58 0.88
CA LYS A 251 -5.66 24.49 1.42
C LYS A 251 -6.57 25.53 0.79
N GLU A 252 -6.15 26.79 0.73
CA GLU A 252 -6.91 27.89 0.13
C GLU A 252 -7.15 27.63 -1.38
N ALA A 253 -6.16 27.08 -2.09
CA ALA A 253 -6.31 26.70 -3.49
C ALA A 253 -7.37 25.61 -3.67
N ILE A 254 -7.33 24.53 -2.87
CA ILE A 254 -8.37 23.47 -2.92
C ILE A 254 -9.75 24.08 -2.64
N ASP A 255 -9.91 24.83 -1.55
CA ASP A 255 -11.20 25.42 -1.16
C ASP A 255 -11.71 26.44 -2.20
N THR A 256 -10.81 27.11 -2.95
CA THR A 256 -11.17 28.06 -4.00
C THR A 256 -11.56 27.37 -5.30
N TYR A 257 -10.73 26.44 -5.80
CA TYR A 257 -10.95 25.77 -7.08
C TYR A 257 -12.14 24.80 -7.04
N PHE A 258 -12.39 24.20 -5.87
CA PHE A 258 -13.48 23.23 -5.67
C PHE A 258 -14.63 23.78 -4.82
N LYS A 259 -14.77 25.11 -4.75
CA LYS A 259 -15.91 25.76 -4.11
C LYS A 259 -17.21 25.19 -4.67
N ASP A 260 -18.08 24.72 -3.77
CA ASP A 260 -19.38 24.11 -4.12
C ASP A 260 -19.28 22.79 -4.94
N ARG A 261 -18.07 22.19 -4.98
CA ARG A 261 -17.82 20.90 -5.63
C ARG A 261 -17.05 19.96 -4.70
N VAL A 262 -17.06 18.68 -5.02
CA VAL A 262 -16.21 17.71 -4.33
C VAL A 262 -14.77 17.80 -4.88
N PHE A 263 -13.80 17.72 -3.99
CA PHE A 263 -12.40 17.51 -4.35
C PHE A 263 -12.18 16.03 -4.61
N ALA A 264 -12.24 15.63 -5.86
CA ALA A 264 -11.99 14.27 -6.29
C ALA A 264 -10.49 14.06 -6.48
N VAL A 265 -9.94 13.03 -5.88
CA VAL A 265 -8.52 12.71 -5.97
C VAL A 265 -8.36 11.33 -6.60
N THR A 266 -7.62 11.27 -7.68
CA THR A 266 -7.37 10.03 -8.44
C THR A 266 -6.42 9.10 -7.69
N ILE A 267 -6.79 7.82 -7.69
CA ILE A 267 -5.92 6.71 -7.35
C ILE A 267 -5.72 5.86 -8.59
N VAL A 268 -4.47 5.57 -8.91
CA VAL A 268 -4.09 4.62 -9.96
C VAL A 268 -3.46 3.43 -9.29
N GLY A 269 -4.08 2.26 -9.41
CA GLY A 269 -3.61 1.03 -8.79
C GLY A 269 -3.20 -0.01 -9.83
N ALA A 270 -2.27 -0.88 -9.45
CA ALA A 270 -1.95 -2.08 -10.19
C ALA A 270 -1.99 -3.31 -9.30
N ALA A 271 -2.30 -4.46 -9.92
CA ALA A 271 -1.88 -5.77 -9.46
C ALA A 271 -0.88 -6.32 -10.47
N VAL A 272 0.22 -6.86 -9.99
CA VAL A 272 1.21 -7.55 -10.80
C VAL A 272 1.42 -8.94 -10.25
N SER A 273 1.50 -9.93 -11.13
CA SER A 273 1.84 -11.30 -10.76
C SER A 273 2.90 -11.89 -11.68
N GLY A 274 3.63 -12.89 -11.17
CA GLY A 274 4.64 -13.63 -11.91
C GLY A 274 4.93 -14.99 -11.28
N ARG A 275 5.58 -15.88 -12.05
CA ARG A 275 5.91 -17.23 -11.61
C ARG A 275 7.40 -17.47 -11.54
N LYS A 276 7.82 -18.19 -10.51
CA LYS A 276 9.21 -18.60 -10.32
C LYS A 276 9.59 -19.78 -11.20
#